data_dc83272fac48857d4a7c6a7d72905db4
#
_entry.id   dc83272fac48857d4a7c6a7d72905db4
#
_cell.length_a   1.000
_cell.length_b   1.000
_cell.length_c   1.000
_cell.angle_alpha   90.00
_cell.angle_beta   90.00
_cell.angle_gamma   90.00
#
_symmetry.space_group_name_H-M   'P 1'
#
loop_
_entity.id
_entity.type
_entity.pdbx_description
1 polymer ?
#
loop_
_entity_poly.entity_id
_entity_poly.type
_entity_poly.pdbx_seq_one_letter_code
_entity_poly.pdbx_strand_id
1 'polypeptide(L)'
;MTEIRTAAPRTVRAPRGGERTAKSWGAEAAKRMLMNNLDPEVAEHPEDLVVYGGTGRAARSWEAYDAIVRTLDELEPDETLLVQSGKPVGVFRTHEWAPRVLIANSNLVGDWATWPEFRRLEALGLTMYGQMTAGSWIYIGTQGILQGTYETFAAVARSLASKRATDRLSSSREAACRDTLGGPDLAGTLTLTGGCGGMGGAQPLAVTLNGGAVLIVDVDESRLARRVEHGYLDEHTTDLDAAVARVLAAKDAGEALSVGVVGNAAEVFPELLRRGIPIDIVTDQTSAHDPLAYLPAGVAFEDWKDAAAADPEGFTERARASMAAQVRAMVGFQDAGAAVFDYGNSIRREAELGGYDRAFAFPGFVPAYIRPLFAEGKGPFRWVALSGDPEDIAKTDRAVAELFPHDRALRRWLDKAGETVHFEGLPARICWLGYQERHLAGLKFNEMVAAGELAGPIVIGRDHLDAGSVASPYRETEAMADGSDAIADWPLLNALLNTASGASWVSLHHGGGVGIGRSLHAGQVTVADGTPLAAEKLARVLTNDPGTGVMRHVDAGYERAREVARERGLTVPMLEPDA
;
A
#
# COMPACT_ATOMS: atom_id res chain seq x y z
N MET A 1 36.88 -25.12 15.61
CA MET A 1 35.91 -24.92 14.52
C MET A 1 34.61 -25.51 15.01
N THR A 2 33.74 -24.66 15.51
CA THR A 2 32.38 -25.03 15.97
C THR A 2 31.50 -25.04 14.73
N GLU A 3 30.97 -26.19 14.34
CA GLU A 3 30.01 -26.33 13.26
C GLU A 3 28.82 -25.40 13.56
N ILE A 4 28.62 -24.38 12.75
CA ILE A 4 27.37 -23.60 12.73
C ILE A 4 26.33 -24.57 12.15
N ARG A 5 25.54 -25.20 13.04
CA ARG A 5 24.31 -25.87 12.65
C ARG A 5 23.39 -24.79 12.09
N THR A 6 23.29 -24.72 10.78
CA THR A 6 22.19 -23.99 10.12
C THR A 6 20.91 -24.71 10.51
N ALA A 7 20.12 -24.10 11.41
CA ALA A 7 18.78 -24.56 11.70
C ALA A 7 17.98 -24.59 10.38
N ALA A 8 17.15 -25.62 10.20
CA ALA A 8 16.28 -25.68 9.04
C ALA A 8 15.45 -24.37 8.95
N PRO A 9 15.20 -23.83 7.75
CA PRO A 9 14.42 -22.62 7.58
C PRO A 9 13.07 -22.77 8.27
N ARG A 10 12.72 -21.81 9.13
CA ARG A 10 11.49 -21.81 9.91
C ARG A 10 10.34 -21.36 9.04
N THR A 11 9.32 -22.20 8.87
CA THR A 11 8.08 -21.84 8.18
C THR A 11 7.06 -21.36 9.20
N VAL A 12 6.51 -20.15 9.01
CA VAL A 12 5.46 -19.57 9.84
C VAL A 12 4.16 -19.55 9.06
N ARG A 13 3.07 -20.00 9.69
CA ARG A 13 1.71 -19.86 9.18
C ARG A 13 0.78 -19.46 10.31
N ALA A 14 -0.15 -18.55 10.04
CA ALA A 14 -1.15 -18.14 11.01
C ALA A 14 -2.12 -19.30 11.32
N PRO A 15 -2.48 -19.53 12.59
CA PRO A 15 -3.59 -20.41 12.93
C PRO A 15 -4.89 -19.96 12.26
N ARG A 16 -5.73 -20.92 11.86
CA ARG A 16 -7.03 -20.69 11.21
C ARG A 16 -8.15 -21.22 12.10
N GLY A 17 -9.37 -20.72 11.91
CA GLY A 17 -10.56 -21.17 12.64
C GLY A 17 -11.04 -20.19 13.71
N GLY A 18 -12.19 -20.53 14.31
CA GLY A 18 -12.89 -19.72 15.31
C GLY A 18 -12.40 -19.88 16.76
N GLU A 19 -11.37 -20.69 17.01
CA GLU A 19 -10.79 -20.87 18.34
C GLU A 19 -9.59 -19.95 18.56
N ARG A 20 -9.32 -19.55 19.79
CA ARG A 20 -8.18 -18.72 20.17
C ARG A 20 -7.32 -19.40 21.24
N THR A 21 -6.02 -19.13 21.24
CA THR A 21 -5.09 -19.51 22.30
C THR A 21 -4.78 -18.33 23.23
N ALA A 22 -4.80 -17.10 22.72
CA ALA A 22 -4.65 -15.89 23.52
C ALA A 22 -5.90 -15.58 24.37
N LYS A 23 -5.75 -14.81 25.44
CA LYS A 23 -6.82 -14.51 26.39
C LYS A 23 -7.90 -13.55 25.84
N SER A 24 -7.59 -12.80 24.77
CA SER A 24 -8.53 -11.90 24.09
C SER A 24 -8.43 -12.02 22.58
N TRP A 25 -9.51 -11.73 21.83
CA TRP A 25 -9.47 -11.68 20.38
C TRP A 25 -8.55 -10.56 19.85
N GLY A 26 -8.41 -9.46 20.57
CA GLY A 26 -7.46 -8.41 20.19
C GLY A 26 -6.01 -8.89 20.18
N ALA A 27 -5.59 -9.66 21.19
CA ALA A 27 -4.26 -10.26 21.26
C ALA A 27 -4.09 -11.41 20.24
N GLU A 28 -5.09 -12.30 20.11
CA GLU A 28 -5.08 -13.39 19.12
C GLU A 28 -4.99 -12.87 17.69
N ALA A 29 -5.76 -11.83 17.37
CA ALA A 29 -5.73 -11.21 16.05
C ALA A 29 -4.35 -10.61 15.74
N ALA A 30 -3.75 -9.86 16.68
CA ALA A 30 -2.41 -9.31 16.50
C ALA A 30 -1.37 -10.42 16.28
N LYS A 31 -1.47 -11.52 17.04
CA LYS A 31 -0.60 -12.70 16.86
C LYS A 31 -0.78 -13.35 15.49
N ARG A 32 -2.02 -13.64 15.07
CA ARG A 32 -2.28 -14.25 13.75
C ARG A 32 -1.83 -13.36 12.61
N MET A 33 -2.04 -12.06 12.72
CA MET A 33 -1.61 -11.11 11.69
C MET A 33 -0.09 -10.96 11.63
N LEU A 34 0.62 -10.96 12.77
CA LEU A 34 2.09 -11.05 12.79
C LEU A 34 2.59 -12.33 12.10
N MET A 35 1.96 -13.46 12.38
CA MET A 35 2.31 -14.74 11.75
C MET A 35 1.97 -14.74 10.25
N ASN A 36 0.83 -14.18 9.85
CA ASN A 36 0.44 -14.05 8.45
C ASN A 36 1.42 -13.18 7.64
N ASN A 37 2.00 -12.14 8.25
CA ASN A 37 3.04 -11.33 7.61
C ASN A 37 4.26 -12.15 7.18
N LEU A 38 4.52 -13.29 7.84
CA LEU A 38 5.67 -14.16 7.58
C LEU A 38 5.26 -15.49 6.90
N ASP A 39 4.00 -15.61 6.49
CA ASP A 39 3.57 -16.75 5.66
C ASP A 39 4.35 -16.71 4.33
N PRO A 40 4.88 -17.86 3.86
CA PRO A 40 5.61 -17.94 2.59
C PRO A 40 4.80 -17.47 1.37
N GLU A 41 3.47 -17.49 1.44
CA GLU A 41 2.61 -16.94 0.40
C GLU A 41 2.54 -15.40 0.43
N VAL A 42 2.91 -14.77 1.56
CA VAL A 42 2.80 -13.32 1.81
C VAL A 42 4.17 -12.65 1.74
N ALA A 43 5.16 -13.18 2.48
CA ALA A 43 6.47 -12.56 2.67
C ALA A 43 7.40 -12.76 1.46
N GLU A 44 8.25 -11.76 1.21
CA GLU A 44 9.33 -11.86 0.19
C GLU A 44 10.48 -12.76 0.68
N HIS A 45 10.94 -12.56 1.95
CA HIS A 45 12.02 -13.33 2.57
C HIS A 45 11.68 -13.64 4.02
N PRO A 46 10.75 -14.59 4.27
CA PRO A 46 10.28 -14.91 5.62
C PRO A 46 11.40 -15.43 6.54
N GLU A 47 12.42 -16.08 6.01
CA GLU A 47 13.60 -16.54 6.74
C GLU A 47 14.38 -15.41 7.42
N ASP A 48 14.38 -14.22 6.82
CA ASP A 48 15.02 -13.00 7.31
C ASP A 48 14.03 -12.02 8.00
N LEU A 49 12.80 -12.49 8.25
CA LEU A 49 11.67 -11.68 8.78
C LEU A 49 11.24 -10.54 7.84
N VAL A 50 11.67 -10.55 6.59
CA VAL A 50 11.36 -9.54 5.58
C VAL A 50 10.03 -9.84 4.91
N VAL A 51 9.11 -8.90 5.04
CA VAL A 51 7.74 -9.04 4.55
C VAL A 51 7.62 -8.52 3.12
N TYR A 52 8.03 -7.27 2.86
CA TYR A 52 8.03 -6.67 1.52
C TYR A 52 9.00 -5.49 1.39
N GLY A 53 9.18 -5.01 0.15
CA GLY A 53 10.01 -3.85 -0.16
C GLY A 53 11.50 -4.07 0.08
N GLY A 54 11.94 -5.32 0.04
CA GLY A 54 13.33 -5.75 0.18
C GLY A 54 13.89 -5.69 1.60
N THR A 55 13.40 -4.82 2.49
CA THR A 55 13.95 -4.61 3.83
C THR A 55 12.91 -4.43 4.95
N GLY A 56 11.62 -4.33 4.62
CA GLY A 56 10.55 -4.12 5.60
C GLY A 56 10.27 -5.37 6.44
N ARG A 57 10.52 -5.30 7.77
CA ARG A 57 10.45 -6.44 8.69
C ARG A 57 9.22 -6.42 9.57
N ALA A 58 8.76 -7.63 9.94
CA ALA A 58 7.68 -7.85 10.90
C ALA A 58 8.16 -7.81 12.37
N ALA A 59 9.38 -8.25 12.63
CA ALA A 59 10.03 -8.26 13.94
C ALA A 59 11.54 -8.01 13.79
N ARG A 60 12.19 -7.55 14.86
CA ARG A 60 13.62 -7.20 14.85
C ARG A 60 14.54 -8.41 14.70
N SER A 61 14.16 -9.50 15.30
CA SER A 61 14.87 -10.79 15.29
C SER A 61 13.88 -11.92 15.55
N TRP A 62 14.29 -13.17 15.29
CA TRP A 62 13.50 -14.35 15.63
C TRP A 62 13.26 -14.48 17.13
N GLU A 63 14.21 -14.08 17.97
CA GLU A 63 14.06 -14.04 19.43
C GLU A 63 12.96 -13.02 19.82
N ALA A 64 12.96 -11.83 19.20
CA ALA A 64 11.93 -10.83 19.44
C ALA A 64 10.55 -11.31 18.95
N TYR A 65 10.49 -11.95 17.78
CA TYR A 65 9.27 -12.57 17.27
C TYR A 65 8.70 -13.59 18.27
N ASP A 66 9.51 -14.53 18.75
CA ASP A 66 9.09 -15.53 19.72
C ASP A 66 8.61 -14.90 21.03
N ALA A 67 9.28 -13.85 21.49
CA ALA A 67 8.88 -13.10 22.68
C ALA A 67 7.54 -12.38 22.47
N ILE A 68 7.30 -11.77 21.29
CA ILE A 68 6.03 -11.14 20.96
C ILE A 68 4.90 -12.18 20.98
N VAL A 69 5.08 -13.31 20.29
CA VAL A 69 4.06 -14.37 20.21
C VAL A 69 3.69 -14.90 21.61
N ARG A 70 4.69 -15.24 22.43
CA ARG A 70 4.44 -15.69 23.82
C ARG A 70 3.72 -14.64 24.64
N THR A 71 4.14 -13.36 24.55
CA THR A 71 3.51 -12.28 25.30
C THR A 71 2.05 -12.11 24.87
N LEU A 72 1.73 -12.19 23.59
CA LEU A 72 0.35 -12.08 23.10
C LEU A 72 -0.55 -13.25 23.57
N ASP A 73 0.01 -14.46 23.74
CA ASP A 73 -0.73 -15.59 24.32
C ASP A 73 -1.04 -15.37 25.81
N GLU A 74 -0.15 -14.70 26.55
CA GLU A 74 -0.24 -14.47 28.00
C GLU A 74 -0.94 -13.15 28.38
N LEU A 75 -1.09 -12.21 27.44
CA LEU A 75 -1.58 -10.86 27.68
C LEU A 75 -3.01 -10.83 28.21
N GLU A 76 -3.22 -10.21 29.38
CA GLU A 76 -4.56 -10.04 29.94
C GLU A 76 -5.42 -9.06 29.11
N PRO A 77 -6.76 -9.17 29.14
CA PRO A 77 -7.65 -8.29 28.37
C PRO A 77 -7.52 -6.79 28.71
N ASP A 78 -6.96 -6.43 29.85
CA ASP A 78 -6.73 -5.06 30.32
C ASP A 78 -5.24 -4.65 30.28
N GLU A 79 -4.39 -5.44 29.61
CA GLU A 79 -2.97 -5.14 29.46
C GLU A 79 -2.63 -4.69 28.04
N THR A 80 -1.56 -3.91 27.92
CA THR A 80 -1.03 -3.39 26.64
C THR A 80 0.45 -3.75 26.51
N LEU A 81 0.79 -4.43 25.42
CA LEU A 81 2.16 -4.70 25.01
C LEU A 81 2.74 -3.49 24.26
N LEU A 82 3.94 -3.06 24.63
CA LEU A 82 4.70 -2.05 23.91
C LEU A 82 5.78 -2.72 23.05
N VAL A 83 5.82 -2.32 21.75
CA VAL A 83 6.78 -2.83 20.77
C VAL A 83 7.58 -1.67 20.18
N GLN A 84 8.88 -1.69 20.38
CA GLN A 84 9.81 -0.68 19.86
C GLN A 84 10.64 -1.28 18.74
N SER A 85 10.41 -0.82 17.50
CA SER A 85 11.11 -1.31 16.30
C SER A 85 11.23 -2.83 16.29
N GLY A 86 10.08 -3.52 16.36
CA GLY A 86 9.97 -4.97 16.31
C GLY A 86 10.46 -5.75 17.53
N LYS A 87 10.76 -5.07 18.65
CA LYS A 87 11.16 -5.69 19.91
C LYS A 87 10.10 -5.43 20.99
N PRO A 88 9.57 -6.47 21.68
CA PRO A 88 8.69 -6.25 22.83
C PRO A 88 9.52 -5.69 23.98
N VAL A 89 9.08 -4.56 24.55
CA VAL A 89 9.87 -3.83 25.57
C VAL A 89 9.17 -3.71 26.91
N GLY A 90 7.86 -3.95 26.97
CA GLY A 90 7.14 -3.92 28.23
C GLY A 90 5.66 -4.23 28.07
N VAL A 91 5.05 -4.68 29.17
CA VAL A 91 3.61 -4.89 29.31
C VAL A 91 3.13 -4.03 30.45
N PHE A 92 2.05 -3.29 30.24
CA PHE A 92 1.47 -2.42 31.24
C PHE A 92 -0.02 -2.67 31.38
N ARG A 93 -0.51 -2.64 32.63
CA ARG A 93 -1.94 -2.64 32.87
C ARG A 93 -2.53 -1.31 32.43
N THR A 94 -3.54 -1.38 31.60
CA THR A 94 -4.30 -0.24 31.07
C THR A 94 -5.78 -0.41 31.42
N HIS A 95 -6.60 -0.75 30.45
CA HIS A 95 -8.01 -1.10 30.65
C HIS A 95 -8.55 -1.80 29.38
N GLU A 96 -9.70 -2.44 29.44
CA GLU A 96 -10.27 -3.23 28.34
C GLU A 96 -10.53 -2.45 27.04
N TRP A 97 -10.71 -1.13 27.12
CA TRP A 97 -10.87 -0.25 25.96
C TRP A 97 -9.55 0.08 25.28
N ALA A 98 -8.43 0.00 25.98
CA ALA A 98 -7.12 0.36 25.42
C ALA A 98 -6.70 -0.63 24.33
N PRO A 99 -5.82 -0.21 23.42
CA PRO A 99 -5.15 -1.13 22.49
C PRO A 99 -4.40 -2.24 23.22
N ARG A 100 -4.45 -3.46 22.67
CA ARG A 100 -3.63 -4.58 23.18
C ARG A 100 -2.17 -4.44 22.82
N VAL A 101 -1.85 -3.69 21.74
CA VAL A 101 -0.47 -3.44 21.30
C VAL A 101 -0.32 -1.99 20.86
N LEU A 102 0.80 -1.37 21.28
CA LEU A 102 1.27 -0.10 20.77
C LEU A 102 2.65 -0.29 20.16
N ILE A 103 2.82 0.13 18.92
CA ILE A 103 4.01 -0.09 18.11
C ILE A 103 4.60 1.26 17.69
N ALA A 104 5.92 1.41 17.82
CA ALA A 104 6.67 2.52 17.23
C ALA A 104 7.87 1.97 16.46
N ASN A 105 7.95 2.26 15.16
CA ASN A 105 8.99 1.73 14.29
C ASN A 105 9.81 2.83 13.63
N SER A 106 11.14 2.69 13.66
CA SER A 106 12.10 3.47 12.88
C SER A 106 12.10 4.98 13.14
N ASN A 107 11.40 5.46 14.17
CA ASN A 107 11.29 6.90 14.44
C ASN A 107 12.63 7.45 14.93
N LEU A 108 13.22 8.36 14.16
CA LEU A 108 14.43 9.08 14.47
C LEU A 108 14.14 10.58 14.61
N VAL A 109 14.91 11.25 15.44
CA VAL A 109 14.77 12.70 15.68
C VAL A 109 15.44 13.45 14.52
N GLY A 110 14.74 14.39 13.91
CA GLY A 110 15.18 15.44 12.99
C GLY A 110 16.43 15.12 12.18
N ASP A 111 17.54 15.77 12.54
CA ASP A 111 18.83 15.67 11.83
C ASP A 111 19.43 14.25 11.79
N TRP A 112 19.01 13.38 12.71
CA TRP A 112 19.42 11.95 12.72
C TRP A 112 18.56 11.06 11.82
N ALA A 113 17.50 11.58 11.24
CA ALA A 113 16.60 10.83 10.36
C ALA A 113 17.20 10.66 8.95
N THR A 114 18.34 10.00 8.88
CA THR A 114 19.10 9.73 7.65
C THR A 114 19.39 8.23 7.50
N TRP A 115 19.54 7.75 6.27
CA TRP A 115 19.87 6.36 6.01
C TRP A 115 21.19 5.90 6.66
N PRO A 116 22.31 6.69 6.63
CA PRO A 116 23.54 6.28 7.30
C PRO A 116 23.38 6.07 8.80
N GLU A 117 22.69 6.99 9.49
CA GLU A 117 22.44 6.85 10.92
C GLU A 117 21.47 5.70 11.23
N PHE A 118 20.42 5.53 10.42
CA PHE A 118 19.49 4.42 10.56
C PHE A 118 20.22 3.08 10.48
N ARG A 119 21.05 2.87 9.45
CA ARG A 119 21.83 1.63 9.26
C ARG A 119 22.82 1.39 10.38
N ARG A 120 23.46 2.45 10.89
CA ARG A 120 24.33 2.35 12.07
C ARG A 120 23.59 1.82 13.29
N LEU A 121 22.39 2.34 13.55
CA LEU A 121 21.55 1.91 14.66
C LEU A 121 20.99 0.50 14.45
N GLU A 122 20.63 0.14 13.22
CA GLU A 122 20.16 -1.19 12.87
C GLU A 122 21.27 -2.23 13.07
N ALA A 123 22.51 -1.94 12.64
CA ALA A 123 23.67 -2.80 12.85
C ALA A 123 23.98 -3.01 14.35
N LEU A 124 23.64 -2.05 15.20
CA LEU A 124 23.73 -2.17 16.67
C LEU A 124 22.54 -2.92 17.29
N GLY A 125 21.57 -3.36 16.48
CA GLY A 125 20.37 -4.03 16.95
C GLY A 125 19.39 -3.13 17.72
N LEU A 126 19.46 -1.80 17.54
CA LEU A 126 18.64 -0.82 18.27
C LEU A 126 17.35 -0.46 17.57
N THR A 127 17.29 -0.66 16.26
CA THR A 127 16.11 -0.38 15.42
C THR A 127 15.93 -1.45 14.34
N MET A 128 14.83 -1.40 13.63
CA MET A 128 14.58 -2.14 12.39
C MET A 128 13.74 -1.29 11.44
N TYR A 129 13.82 -1.53 10.14
CA TYR A 129 12.93 -0.90 9.18
C TYR A 129 11.58 -1.64 9.18
N GLY A 130 10.65 -1.13 9.97
CA GLY A 130 9.30 -1.69 10.13
C GLY A 130 8.33 -1.11 9.11
N GLN A 131 8.71 -1.07 7.85
CA GLN A 131 7.99 -0.44 6.75
C GLN A 131 6.48 -0.63 6.83
N MET A 132 5.74 0.46 7.08
CA MET A 132 4.28 0.56 7.06
C MET A 132 3.57 -0.69 7.63
N THR A 133 2.81 -1.38 6.79
CA THR A 133 1.98 -2.54 7.14
C THR A 133 2.79 -3.79 7.53
N ALA A 134 4.07 -3.89 7.16
CA ALA A 134 4.94 -4.95 7.65
C ALA A 134 5.19 -4.83 9.16
N GLY A 135 5.63 -3.66 9.61
CA GLY A 135 5.92 -3.40 11.02
C GLY A 135 4.69 -3.21 11.90
N SER A 136 3.51 -2.98 11.34
CA SER A 136 2.23 -2.91 12.05
C SER A 136 1.40 -4.18 11.96
N TRP A 137 1.90 -5.22 11.34
CA TRP A 137 1.27 -6.53 11.25
C TRP A 137 -0.12 -6.49 10.57
N ILE A 138 -0.27 -5.68 9.53
CA ILE A 138 -1.51 -5.61 8.73
C ILE A 138 -1.25 -5.76 7.23
N TYR A 139 -0.04 -6.14 6.83
CA TYR A 139 0.25 -6.52 5.46
C TYR A 139 -0.43 -7.84 5.13
N ILE A 140 -1.14 -7.88 4.04
CA ILE A 140 -1.99 -9.02 3.62
C ILE A 140 -1.62 -9.51 2.21
N GLY A 141 -0.39 -9.25 1.77
CA GLY A 141 0.06 -9.60 0.44
C GLY A 141 -0.33 -8.58 -0.62
N THR A 142 -0.08 -8.93 -1.87
CA THR A 142 -0.39 -8.10 -3.05
C THR A 142 -1.87 -7.78 -3.18
N GLN A 143 -2.75 -8.67 -2.71
CA GLN A 143 -4.20 -8.45 -2.65
C GLN A 143 -4.58 -7.16 -1.87
N GLY A 144 -3.75 -6.73 -0.93
CA GLY A 144 -4.00 -5.57 -0.06
C GLY A 144 -3.77 -4.20 -0.69
N ILE A 145 -3.16 -4.12 -1.88
CA ILE A 145 -2.92 -2.86 -2.60
C ILE A 145 -3.70 -2.79 -3.92
N LEU A 146 -4.21 -3.91 -4.40
CA LEU A 146 -4.74 -4.04 -5.75
C LEU A 146 -5.85 -3.03 -6.05
N GLN A 147 -6.80 -2.82 -5.12
CA GLN A 147 -7.91 -1.91 -5.37
C GLN A 147 -7.47 -0.44 -5.48
N GLY A 148 -6.53 0.02 -4.64
CA GLY A 148 -5.99 1.38 -4.75
C GLY A 148 -5.28 1.60 -6.09
N THR A 149 -4.59 0.57 -6.58
CA THR A 149 -3.95 0.58 -7.89
C THR A 149 -5.01 0.58 -9.01
N TYR A 150 -6.05 -0.26 -8.90
CA TYR A 150 -7.19 -0.29 -9.80
C TYR A 150 -7.87 1.10 -9.89
N GLU A 151 -8.17 1.76 -8.76
CA GLU A 151 -8.79 3.09 -8.73
C GLU A 151 -7.89 4.17 -9.34
N THR A 152 -6.58 4.07 -9.14
CA THR A 152 -5.61 4.98 -9.77
C THR A 152 -5.67 4.86 -11.28
N PHE A 153 -5.60 3.64 -11.83
CA PHE A 153 -5.69 3.43 -13.28
C PHE A 153 -7.08 3.76 -13.85
N ALA A 154 -8.16 3.54 -13.10
CA ALA A 154 -9.48 4.00 -13.48
C ALA A 154 -9.56 5.55 -13.55
N ALA A 155 -8.89 6.26 -12.64
CA ALA A 155 -8.81 7.72 -12.69
C ALA A 155 -7.95 8.20 -13.87
N VAL A 156 -6.85 7.51 -14.19
CA VAL A 156 -6.05 7.75 -15.39
C VAL A 156 -6.92 7.58 -16.67
N ALA A 157 -7.70 6.50 -16.75
CA ALA A 157 -8.59 6.25 -17.89
C ALA A 157 -9.60 7.39 -18.08
N ARG A 158 -10.22 7.88 -16.99
CA ARG A 158 -11.13 9.04 -17.03
C ARG A 158 -10.41 10.31 -17.51
N SER A 159 -9.18 10.56 -17.06
CA SER A 159 -8.37 11.71 -17.45
C SER A 159 -8.02 11.66 -18.96
N LEU A 160 -7.60 10.50 -19.47
CA LEU A 160 -7.30 10.29 -20.88
C LEU A 160 -8.54 10.47 -21.77
N ALA A 161 -9.69 9.94 -21.35
CA ALA A 161 -10.96 10.10 -22.06
C ALA A 161 -11.37 11.58 -22.13
N SER A 162 -11.22 12.34 -21.05
CA SER A 162 -11.52 13.77 -21.00
C SER A 162 -10.61 14.57 -21.95
N LYS A 163 -9.30 14.29 -21.98
CA LYS A 163 -8.36 14.93 -22.91
C LYS A 163 -8.76 14.64 -24.37
N ARG A 164 -9.01 13.38 -24.71
CA ARG A 164 -9.43 12.97 -26.06
C ARG A 164 -10.77 13.64 -26.48
N ALA A 165 -11.70 13.83 -25.54
CA ALA A 165 -12.95 14.53 -25.80
C ALA A 165 -12.73 16.03 -26.04
N THR A 166 -11.85 16.70 -25.29
CA THR A 166 -11.49 18.11 -25.47
C THR A 166 -10.81 18.33 -26.83
N ASP A 167 -9.88 17.45 -27.22
CA ASP A 167 -9.20 17.51 -28.51
C ASP A 167 -10.17 17.28 -29.70
N ARG A 168 -11.21 16.45 -29.53
CA ARG A 168 -12.27 16.23 -30.52
C ARG A 168 -13.30 17.35 -30.57
N LEU A 169 -13.60 18.02 -29.45
CA LEU A 169 -14.51 19.17 -29.40
C LEU A 169 -13.94 20.40 -30.11
N SER A 170 -12.63 20.47 -30.31
CA SER A 170 -12.00 21.43 -31.23
C SER A 170 -12.29 21.11 -32.71
N SER A 171 -12.76 19.92 -33.05
CA SER A 171 -13.00 19.44 -34.40
C SER A 171 -14.46 19.05 -34.74
N SER A 172 -15.38 18.84 -33.78
CA SER A 172 -16.82 18.65 -34.03
C SER A 172 -17.67 18.61 -32.77
N ARG A 173 -18.85 19.20 -32.86
CA ARG A 173 -19.80 19.47 -31.73
C ARG A 173 -20.69 18.27 -31.35
N GLU A 174 -20.32 17.02 -31.65
CA GLU A 174 -21.17 15.85 -31.42
C GLU A 174 -20.41 14.65 -30.86
N ALA A 175 -20.05 14.70 -29.59
CA ALA A 175 -19.81 13.49 -28.80
C ALA A 175 -20.19 13.74 -27.34
N ALA A 176 -21.50 13.93 -27.11
CA ALA A 176 -22.06 13.85 -25.77
C ALA A 176 -21.76 12.47 -25.19
N CYS A 177 -21.11 12.50 -24.03
CA CYS A 177 -20.82 11.41 -23.13
C CYS A 177 -21.95 10.37 -23.12
N ARG A 178 -21.80 9.26 -23.81
CA ARG A 178 -22.61 8.08 -23.55
C ARG A 178 -22.00 7.42 -22.33
N ASP A 179 -22.66 7.59 -21.24
CA ASP A 179 -22.50 6.79 -20.03
C ASP A 179 -23.00 5.35 -20.38
N THR A 180 -22.20 4.64 -21.16
CA THR A 180 -22.37 3.22 -21.33
C THR A 180 -22.01 2.55 -20.01
N LEU A 181 -22.69 1.50 -19.62
CA LEU A 181 -22.61 0.70 -18.40
C LEU A 181 -21.20 0.32 -17.87
N GLY A 182 -20.15 0.85 -18.47
CA GLY A 182 -18.76 0.62 -18.11
C GLY A 182 -17.93 1.85 -18.30
N GLY A 183 -17.95 2.92 -17.63
CA GLY A 183 -17.10 4.14 -17.71
C GLY A 183 -15.84 4.05 -18.59
N PRO A 184 -15.06 5.11 -18.81
CA PRO A 184 -13.87 5.05 -19.63
C PRO A 184 -12.89 3.98 -19.08
N ASP A 185 -12.39 3.13 -19.94
CA ASP A 185 -11.42 2.08 -19.66
C ASP A 185 -10.09 2.35 -20.38
N LEU A 186 -9.12 1.46 -20.20
CA LEU A 186 -7.80 1.55 -20.81
C LEU A 186 -7.66 0.73 -22.11
N ALA A 187 -8.77 0.26 -22.70
CA ALA A 187 -8.71 -0.51 -23.96
C ALA A 187 -7.97 0.27 -25.05
N GLY A 188 -7.07 -0.39 -25.75
CA GLY A 188 -6.22 0.23 -26.78
C GLY A 188 -5.13 1.16 -26.21
N THR A 189 -4.80 1.09 -24.91
CA THR A 189 -3.65 1.78 -24.32
C THR A 189 -2.58 0.79 -23.91
N LEU A 190 -1.32 1.27 -23.87
CA LEU A 190 -0.17 0.54 -23.34
C LEU A 190 0.41 1.28 -22.13
N THR A 191 0.49 0.59 -21.00
CA THR A 191 1.17 1.06 -19.80
C THR A 191 2.57 0.47 -19.72
N LEU A 192 3.57 1.28 -19.36
CA LEU A 192 4.91 0.86 -18.98
C LEU A 192 5.12 1.13 -17.50
N THR A 193 5.61 0.12 -16.76
CA THR A 193 5.95 0.27 -15.34
C THR A 193 7.15 -0.58 -14.93
N GLY A 194 7.78 -0.25 -13.81
CA GLY A 194 8.89 -1.00 -13.22
C GLY A 194 8.56 -1.51 -11.82
N GLY A 195 9.17 -2.63 -11.44
CA GLY A 195 9.04 -3.25 -10.13
C GLY A 195 7.80 -4.14 -9.98
N CYS A 196 8.02 -5.45 -9.81
CA CYS A 196 6.99 -6.49 -9.69
C CYS A 196 7.02 -7.23 -8.34
N GLY A 197 7.55 -6.57 -7.30
CA GLY A 197 7.57 -7.07 -5.92
C GLY A 197 6.18 -7.08 -5.26
N GLY A 198 6.12 -7.14 -3.92
CA GLY A 198 4.88 -7.22 -3.15
C GLY A 198 3.86 -6.12 -3.50
N MET A 199 4.34 -4.88 -3.64
CA MET A 199 3.49 -3.73 -3.97
C MET A 199 3.32 -3.56 -5.49
N GLY A 200 4.42 -3.56 -6.24
CA GLY A 200 4.42 -3.36 -7.69
C GLY A 200 3.70 -4.46 -8.45
N GLY A 201 3.70 -5.69 -7.92
CA GLY A 201 3.03 -6.83 -8.51
C GLY A 201 1.51 -6.73 -8.66
N ALA A 202 0.88 -5.73 -8.02
CA ALA A 202 -0.55 -5.44 -8.23
C ALA A 202 -0.83 -4.67 -9.54
N GLN A 203 0.17 -3.99 -10.11
CA GLN A 203 -0.03 -3.12 -11.26
C GLN A 203 -0.50 -3.86 -12.52
N PRO A 204 0.07 -5.03 -12.89
CA PRO A 204 -0.38 -5.73 -14.10
C PRO A 204 -1.87 -6.05 -14.06
N LEU A 205 -2.34 -6.71 -12.98
CA LEU A 205 -3.75 -7.04 -12.84
C LEU A 205 -4.64 -5.79 -12.76
N ALA A 206 -4.20 -4.73 -12.08
CA ALA A 206 -4.96 -3.49 -12.01
C ALA A 206 -5.17 -2.84 -13.39
N VAL A 207 -4.16 -2.88 -14.27
CA VAL A 207 -4.26 -2.37 -15.64
C VAL A 207 -5.19 -3.25 -16.48
N THR A 208 -5.03 -4.58 -16.43
CA THR A 208 -5.88 -5.51 -17.20
C THR A 208 -7.33 -5.50 -16.74
N LEU A 209 -7.60 -5.37 -15.43
CA LEU A 209 -8.96 -5.16 -14.89
C LEU A 209 -9.59 -3.85 -15.39
N ASN A 210 -8.79 -2.86 -15.77
CA ASN A 210 -9.23 -1.64 -16.45
C ASN A 210 -9.22 -1.76 -17.99
N GLY A 211 -8.97 -2.92 -18.56
CA GLY A 211 -9.06 -3.20 -20.00
C GLY A 211 -7.79 -2.86 -20.79
N GLY A 212 -6.69 -2.44 -20.16
CA GLY A 212 -5.46 -2.02 -20.83
C GLY A 212 -4.42 -3.12 -21.02
N ALA A 213 -3.44 -2.87 -21.91
CA ALA A 213 -2.22 -3.66 -21.99
C ALA A 213 -1.11 -3.06 -21.10
N VAL A 214 -0.23 -3.90 -20.53
CA VAL A 214 0.88 -3.43 -19.70
C VAL A 214 2.15 -4.24 -19.93
N LEU A 215 3.27 -3.53 -20.02
CA LEU A 215 4.62 -4.07 -19.94
C LEU A 215 5.21 -3.70 -18.57
N ILE A 216 5.52 -4.71 -17.76
CA ILE A 216 6.18 -4.52 -16.45
C ILE A 216 7.60 -5.05 -16.49
N VAL A 217 8.54 -4.27 -15.95
CA VAL A 217 9.98 -4.59 -15.95
C VAL A 217 10.41 -4.92 -14.51
N ASP A 218 11.04 -6.07 -14.29
CA ASP A 218 11.68 -6.39 -13.01
C ASP A 218 13.02 -7.08 -13.25
N VAL A 219 13.98 -6.84 -12.36
CA VAL A 219 15.32 -7.46 -12.42
C VAL A 219 15.33 -8.90 -11.94
N ASP A 220 14.30 -9.31 -11.21
CA ASP A 220 14.18 -10.63 -10.58
C ASP A 220 13.08 -11.46 -11.27
N GLU A 221 13.51 -12.45 -12.04
CA GLU A 221 12.60 -13.36 -12.75
C GLU A 221 11.66 -14.12 -11.79
N SER A 222 12.13 -14.43 -10.58
CA SER A 222 11.33 -15.16 -9.60
C SER A 222 10.10 -14.38 -9.14
N ARG A 223 10.19 -13.05 -9.08
CA ARG A 223 9.06 -12.17 -8.78
C ARG A 223 8.02 -12.20 -9.89
N LEU A 224 8.45 -12.13 -11.15
CA LEU A 224 7.56 -12.21 -12.31
C LEU A 224 6.85 -13.58 -12.35
N ALA A 225 7.61 -14.67 -12.21
CA ALA A 225 7.07 -16.03 -12.20
C ALA A 225 6.02 -16.22 -11.09
N ARG A 226 6.29 -15.72 -9.87
CA ARG A 226 5.33 -15.75 -8.76
C ARG A 226 4.04 -15.00 -9.08
N ARG A 227 4.11 -13.87 -9.78
CA ARG A 227 2.90 -13.12 -10.18
C ARG A 227 2.10 -13.84 -11.26
N VAL A 228 2.75 -14.57 -12.14
CA VAL A 228 2.06 -15.46 -13.10
C VAL A 228 1.37 -16.61 -12.35
N GLU A 229 2.06 -17.27 -11.42
CA GLU A 229 1.48 -18.35 -10.60
C GLU A 229 0.22 -17.89 -9.81
N HIS A 230 0.26 -16.66 -9.27
CA HIS A 230 -0.86 -16.10 -8.49
C HIS A 230 -1.92 -15.40 -9.36
N GLY A 231 -1.78 -15.37 -10.69
CA GLY A 231 -2.74 -14.73 -11.60
C GLY A 231 -2.76 -13.21 -11.57
N TYR A 232 -1.69 -12.56 -11.09
CA TYR A 232 -1.52 -11.10 -11.13
C TYR A 232 -0.82 -10.64 -12.41
N LEU A 233 -0.16 -11.52 -13.12
CA LEU A 233 0.54 -11.30 -14.39
C LEU A 233 0.17 -12.44 -15.33
N ASP A 234 -0.12 -12.15 -16.62
CA ASP A 234 -0.53 -13.17 -17.58
C ASP A 234 0.67 -14.00 -18.07
N GLU A 235 1.77 -13.34 -18.43
CA GLU A 235 2.96 -14.01 -18.97
C GLU A 235 4.24 -13.21 -18.70
N HIS A 236 5.42 -13.87 -18.72
CA HIS A 236 6.70 -13.19 -18.66
C HIS A 236 7.73 -13.81 -19.59
N THR A 237 8.79 -13.04 -19.90
CA THR A 237 9.89 -13.44 -20.78
C THR A 237 11.18 -12.70 -20.43
N THR A 238 12.32 -13.23 -20.89
CA THR A 238 13.62 -12.53 -20.87
C THR A 238 13.92 -11.78 -22.18
N ASP A 239 13.07 -11.93 -23.20
CA ASP A 239 13.22 -11.32 -24.52
C ASP A 239 12.38 -10.04 -24.61
N LEU A 240 13.05 -8.89 -24.59
CA LEU A 240 12.41 -7.57 -24.69
C LEU A 240 11.67 -7.37 -26.03
N ASP A 241 12.22 -7.88 -27.13
CA ASP A 241 11.60 -7.70 -28.45
C ASP A 241 10.30 -8.51 -28.56
N ALA A 242 10.30 -9.73 -28.04
CA ALA A 242 9.11 -10.56 -27.94
C ALA A 242 8.04 -9.92 -27.04
N ALA A 243 8.44 -9.41 -25.86
CA ALA A 243 7.53 -8.73 -24.93
C ALA A 243 6.88 -7.50 -25.59
N VAL A 244 7.68 -6.64 -26.22
CA VAL A 244 7.20 -5.43 -26.93
C VAL A 244 6.23 -5.80 -28.06
N ALA A 245 6.57 -6.76 -28.90
CA ALA A 245 5.70 -7.21 -29.98
C ALA A 245 4.34 -7.71 -29.45
N ARG A 246 4.36 -8.45 -28.33
CA ARG A 246 3.17 -9.02 -27.71
C ARG A 246 2.24 -7.95 -27.12
N VAL A 247 2.78 -6.97 -26.37
CA VAL A 247 1.96 -5.88 -25.80
C VAL A 247 1.46 -4.89 -26.87
N LEU A 248 2.20 -4.66 -27.94
CA LEU A 248 1.74 -3.83 -29.06
C LEU A 248 0.59 -4.49 -29.80
N ALA A 249 0.67 -5.81 -30.06
CA ALA A 249 -0.42 -6.55 -30.67
C ALA A 249 -1.70 -6.49 -29.82
N ALA A 250 -1.57 -6.64 -28.49
CA ALA A 250 -2.69 -6.52 -27.54
C ALA A 250 -3.28 -5.10 -27.55
N LYS A 251 -2.42 -4.05 -27.51
CA LYS A 251 -2.87 -2.65 -27.62
C LYS A 251 -3.68 -2.42 -28.89
N ASP A 252 -3.17 -2.86 -30.05
CA ASP A 252 -3.82 -2.66 -31.35
C ASP A 252 -5.15 -3.41 -31.46
N ALA A 253 -5.25 -4.57 -30.82
CA ALA A 253 -6.48 -5.35 -30.73
C ALA A 253 -7.47 -4.81 -29.67
N GLY A 254 -7.06 -3.89 -28.79
CA GLY A 254 -7.84 -3.47 -27.63
C GLY A 254 -8.00 -4.58 -26.58
N GLU A 255 -7.08 -5.52 -26.54
CA GLU A 255 -7.06 -6.67 -25.63
C GLU A 255 -6.37 -6.29 -24.31
N ALA A 256 -6.96 -6.69 -23.19
CA ALA A 256 -6.31 -6.60 -21.89
C ALA A 256 -5.26 -7.69 -21.76
N LEU A 257 -4.00 -7.30 -21.55
CA LEU A 257 -2.88 -8.23 -21.42
C LEU A 257 -1.75 -7.64 -20.59
N SER A 258 -1.17 -8.45 -19.73
CA SER A 258 0.01 -8.10 -18.94
C SER A 258 1.21 -8.98 -19.28
N VAL A 259 2.33 -8.35 -19.64
CA VAL A 259 3.59 -9.03 -19.96
C VAL A 259 4.70 -8.52 -19.07
N GLY A 260 5.37 -9.44 -18.36
CA GLY A 260 6.58 -9.16 -17.59
C GLY A 260 7.83 -9.35 -18.45
N VAL A 261 8.80 -8.45 -18.33
CA VAL A 261 10.12 -8.63 -18.93
C VAL A 261 11.21 -8.55 -17.86
N VAL A 262 12.11 -9.53 -17.87
CA VAL A 262 13.29 -9.52 -17.00
C VAL A 262 14.28 -8.49 -17.53
N GLY A 263 14.60 -7.47 -16.71
CA GLY A 263 15.50 -6.40 -17.11
C GLY A 263 15.61 -5.29 -16.09
N ASN A 264 16.54 -4.39 -16.31
CA ASN A 264 16.71 -3.20 -15.49
C ASN A 264 15.89 -2.04 -16.04
N ALA A 265 14.98 -1.48 -15.25
CA ALA A 265 14.13 -0.38 -15.70
C ALA A 265 14.94 0.86 -16.13
N ALA A 266 16.11 1.10 -15.51
CA ALA A 266 17.02 2.18 -15.93
C ALA A 266 17.65 1.98 -17.32
N GLU A 267 17.60 0.76 -17.86
CA GLU A 267 18.08 0.43 -19.21
C GLU A 267 16.91 0.26 -20.19
N VAL A 268 15.85 -0.42 -19.76
CA VAL A 268 14.68 -0.73 -20.61
C VAL A 268 13.89 0.53 -20.95
N PHE A 269 13.60 1.41 -19.98
CA PHE A 269 12.81 2.62 -20.26
C PHE A 269 13.48 3.55 -21.27
N PRO A 270 14.78 3.91 -21.13
CA PRO A 270 15.49 4.67 -22.17
C PRO A 270 15.51 3.98 -23.53
N GLU A 271 15.65 2.66 -23.58
CA GLU A 271 15.68 1.91 -24.84
C GLU A 271 14.32 1.94 -25.54
N LEU A 272 13.21 1.75 -24.82
CA LEU A 272 11.86 1.84 -25.38
C LEU A 272 11.55 3.26 -25.90
N LEU A 273 11.99 4.28 -25.16
CA LEU A 273 11.87 5.68 -25.62
C LEU A 273 12.67 5.91 -26.90
N ARG A 274 13.93 5.45 -26.96
CA ARG A 274 14.80 5.57 -28.15
C ARG A 274 14.21 4.86 -29.36
N ARG A 275 13.53 3.73 -29.17
CA ARG A 275 12.82 2.98 -30.23
C ARG A 275 11.52 3.66 -30.67
N GLY A 276 11.05 4.68 -29.95
CA GLY A 276 9.78 5.34 -30.24
C GLY A 276 8.56 4.45 -30.04
N ILE A 277 8.61 3.52 -29.06
CA ILE A 277 7.46 2.65 -28.75
C ILE A 277 6.30 3.52 -28.25
N PRO A 278 5.08 3.38 -28.81
CA PRO A 278 3.93 4.23 -28.51
C PRO A 278 3.29 3.86 -27.16
N ILE A 279 3.89 4.34 -26.07
CA ILE A 279 3.42 4.12 -24.70
C ILE A 279 2.48 5.27 -24.32
N ASP A 280 1.32 4.95 -23.74
CA ASP A 280 0.29 5.91 -23.34
C ASP A 280 0.39 6.31 -21.86
N ILE A 281 0.87 5.40 -21.01
CA ILE A 281 0.94 5.59 -19.57
C ILE A 281 2.30 5.08 -19.06
N VAL A 282 2.97 5.87 -18.21
CA VAL A 282 4.24 5.45 -17.59
C VAL A 282 4.21 5.73 -16.10
N THR A 283 4.60 4.73 -15.31
CA THR A 283 4.78 4.87 -13.88
C THR A 283 5.91 3.96 -13.37
N ASP A 284 6.14 3.91 -12.04
CA ASP A 284 7.22 3.11 -11.45
C ASP A 284 6.92 2.70 -10.00
N GLN A 285 7.27 1.46 -9.68
CA GLN A 285 7.27 0.92 -8.31
C GLN A 285 8.52 0.09 -8.00
N THR A 286 9.64 0.42 -8.61
CA THR A 286 10.95 -0.13 -8.20
C THR A 286 11.27 0.23 -6.76
N SER A 287 12.25 -0.45 -6.14
CA SER A 287 12.64 -0.22 -4.74
C SER A 287 13.45 1.07 -4.53
N ALA A 288 13.06 2.17 -5.20
CA ALA A 288 13.78 3.44 -5.20
C ALA A 288 13.79 4.18 -3.84
N HIS A 289 12.97 3.76 -2.89
CA HIS A 289 12.92 4.33 -1.53
C HIS A 289 14.20 4.09 -0.71
N ASP A 290 14.98 3.08 -1.06
CA ASP A 290 16.31 2.79 -0.52
C ASP A 290 17.29 2.56 -1.69
N PRO A 291 18.28 3.45 -1.90
CA PRO A 291 19.25 3.29 -3.00
C PRO A 291 20.04 1.98 -2.97
N LEU A 292 20.22 1.33 -1.81
CA LEU A 292 20.84 -0.01 -1.75
C LEU A 292 19.89 -1.13 -2.17
N ALA A 293 18.59 -0.85 -2.21
CA ALA A 293 17.56 -1.77 -2.68
C ALA A 293 17.17 -1.54 -4.17
N TYR A 294 17.82 -0.62 -4.87
CA TYR A 294 17.65 -0.38 -6.30
C TYR A 294 18.89 -0.87 -7.06
N LEU A 295 18.72 -1.82 -7.97
CA LEU A 295 19.83 -2.37 -8.75
C LEU A 295 20.33 -1.36 -9.77
N PRO A 296 21.59 -0.88 -9.69
CA PRO A 296 22.15 0.03 -10.69
C PRO A 296 22.29 -0.63 -12.05
N ALA A 297 22.14 0.16 -13.13
CA ALA A 297 22.44 -0.28 -14.47
C ALA A 297 23.87 -0.81 -14.60
N GLY A 298 24.05 -1.90 -15.34
CA GLY A 298 25.34 -2.56 -15.55
C GLY A 298 25.85 -3.39 -14.36
N VAL A 299 25.06 -3.57 -13.30
CA VAL A 299 25.34 -4.51 -12.20
C VAL A 299 24.50 -5.76 -12.41
N ALA A 300 25.12 -6.95 -12.37
CA ALA A 300 24.38 -8.20 -12.46
C ALA A 300 23.55 -8.43 -11.19
N PHE A 301 22.36 -9.03 -11.36
CA PHE A 301 21.46 -9.28 -10.24
C PHE A 301 22.08 -10.15 -9.16
N GLU A 302 22.88 -11.14 -9.56
CA GLU A 302 23.57 -12.06 -8.66
C GLU A 302 24.63 -11.35 -7.80
N ASP A 303 25.25 -10.29 -8.33
CA ASP A 303 26.32 -9.55 -7.66
C ASP A 303 25.80 -8.41 -6.77
N TRP A 304 24.50 -8.14 -6.80
CA TRP A 304 23.90 -6.97 -6.17
C TRP A 304 24.23 -6.82 -4.69
N LYS A 305 23.95 -7.86 -3.88
CA LYS A 305 24.13 -7.81 -2.42
C LYS A 305 25.60 -7.61 -2.05
N ASP A 306 26.50 -8.29 -2.75
CA ASP A 306 27.95 -8.21 -2.53
C ASP A 306 28.50 -6.84 -2.95
N ALA A 307 28.06 -6.31 -4.09
CA ALA A 307 28.43 -4.98 -4.56
C ALA A 307 27.95 -3.86 -3.61
N ALA A 308 26.72 -3.97 -3.11
CA ALA A 308 26.16 -3.02 -2.15
C ALA A 308 26.87 -3.08 -0.78
N ALA A 309 27.29 -4.27 -0.34
CA ALA A 309 28.02 -4.46 0.92
C ALA A 309 29.48 -4.00 0.83
N ALA A 310 30.12 -4.19 -0.32
CA ALA A 310 31.53 -3.84 -0.53
C ALA A 310 31.78 -2.33 -0.59
N ASP A 311 30.87 -1.57 -1.22
CA ASP A 311 30.96 -0.12 -1.38
C ASP A 311 29.56 0.52 -1.34
N PRO A 312 28.97 0.71 -0.15
CA PRO A 312 27.61 1.26 -0.02
C PRO A 312 27.47 2.69 -0.57
N GLU A 313 28.50 3.51 -0.44
CA GLU A 313 28.49 4.91 -0.92
C GLU A 313 28.51 4.97 -2.45
N GLY A 314 29.49 4.34 -3.09
CA GLY A 314 29.59 4.28 -4.54
C GLY A 314 28.43 3.49 -5.17
N PHE A 315 27.88 2.49 -4.47
CA PHE A 315 26.67 1.81 -4.92
C PHE A 315 25.47 2.77 -4.92
N THR A 316 25.30 3.56 -3.86
CA THR A 316 24.24 4.58 -3.75
C THR A 316 24.34 5.61 -4.88
N GLU A 317 25.56 6.09 -5.19
CA GLU A 317 25.77 7.03 -6.31
C GLU A 317 25.38 6.41 -7.66
N ARG A 318 25.78 5.16 -7.94
CA ARG A 318 25.41 4.45 -9.17
C ARG A 318 23.89 4.20 -9.25
N ALA A 319 23.25 3.84 -8.14
CA ALA A 319 21.81 3.67 -8.06
C ALA A 319 21.08 4.97 -8.40
N ARG A 320 21.49 6.12 -7.81
CA ARG A 320 20.93 7.43 -8.10
C ARG A 320 21.12 7.85 -9.56
N ALA A 321 22.28 7.60 -10.13
CA ALA A 321 22.54 7.85 -11.55
C ALA A 321 21.61 7.02 -12.46
N SER A 322 21.35 5.77 -12.07
CA SER A 322 20.43 4.88 -12.78
C SER A 322 18.98 5.33 -12.65
N MET A 323 18.54 5.73 -11.45
CA MET A 323 17.21 6.33 -11.24
C MET A 323 17.05 7.63 -12.03
N ALA A 324 18.10 8.46 -12.12
CA ALA A 324 18.09 9.66 -12.97
C ALA A 324 17.93 9.34 -14.46
N ALA A 325 18.53 8.24 -14.94
CA ALA A 325 18.35 7.77 -16.32
C ALA A 325 16.92 7.28 -16.58
N GLN A 326 16.36 6.50 -15.67
CA GLN A 326 14.98 6.02 -15.74
C GLN A 326 13.99 7.17 -15.73
N VAL A 327 14.10 8.11 -14.76
CA VAL A 327 13.20 9.28 -14.66
C VAL A 327 13.33 10.20 -15.85
N ARG A 328 14.54 10.36 -16.41
CA ARG A 328 14.73 11.11 -17.67
C ARG A 328 13.95 10.46 -18.82
N ALA A 329 13.92 9.15 -18.91
CA ALA A 329 13.11 8.45 -19.90
C ALA A 329 11.61 8.63 -19.64
N MET A 330 11.17 8.58 -18.37
CA MET A 330 9.77 8.86 -17.99
C MET A 330 9.35 10.27 -18.45
N VAL A 331 10.19 11.29 -18.20
CA VAL A 331 9.94 12.67 -18.68
C VAL A 331 9.95 12.72 -20.20
N GLY A 332 10.81 11.95 -20.87
CA GLY A 332 10.81 11.84 -22.34
C GLY A 332 9.49 11.28 -22.88
N PHE A 333 8.91 10.29 -22.25
CA PHE A 333 7.58 9.79 -22.60
C PHE A 333 6.48 10.83 -22.32
N GLN A 334 6.58 11.61 -21.25
CA GLN A 334 5.67 12.72 -20.99
C GLN A 334 5.76 13.78 -22.09
N ASP A 335 6.97 14.16 -22.47
CA ASP A 335 7.22 15.11 -23.56
C ASP A 335 6.68 14.56 -24.92
N ALA A 336 6.61 13.24 -25.07
CA ALA A 336 5.98 12.56 -26.22
C ALA A 336 4.44 12.40 -26.11
N GLY A 337 3.83 12.84 -24.98
CA GLY A 337 2.37 12.87 -24.79
C GLY A 337 1.79 11.79 -23.88
N ALA A 338 2.59 10.89 -23.31
CA ALA A 338 2.13 9.90 -22.35
C ALA A 338 1.65 10.55 -21.02
N ALA A 339 0.71 9.91 -20.35
CA ALA A 339 0.37 10.22 -18.97
C ALA A 339 1.43 9.61 -18.04
N VAL A 340 2.18 10.46 -17.33
CA VAL A 340 3.27 10.01 -16.45
C VAL A 340 3.00 10.44 -15.03
N PHE A 341 3.20 9.52 -14.08
CA PHE A 341 3.07 9.81 -12.65
C PHE A 341 4.00 8.92 -11.81
N ASP A 342 4.45 9.43 -10.66
CA ASP A 342 5.15 8.66 -9.65
C ASP A 342 4.14 7.92 -8.78
N TYR A 343 4.31 6.60 -8.65
CA TYR A 343 3.44 5.78 -7.80
C TYR A 343 3.89 5.73 -6.32
N GLY A 344 4.84 6.58 -5.94
CA GLY A 344 5.14 6.85 -4.54
C GLY A 344 6.27 6.02 -3.93
N ASN A 345 7.36 5.85 -4.67
CA ASN A 345 8.57 5.18 -4.18
C ASN A 345 9.80 6.10 -4.00
N SER A 346 9.62 7.43 -4.12
CA SER A 346 10.68 8.44 -4.06
C SER A 346 11.67 8.44 -5.24
N ILE A 347 11.38 7.78 -6.35
CA ILE A 347 12.31 7.73 -7.50
C ILE A 347 12.64 9.14 -8.04
N ARG A 348 11.67 10.08 -8.03
CA ARG A 348 11.91 11.47 -8.45
C ARG A 348 12.96 12.15 -7.57
N ARG A 349 12.85 11.99 -6.24
CA ARG A 349 13.82 12.61 -5.31
C ARG A 349 15.20 11.99 -5.45
N GLU A 350 15.32 10.68 -5.59
CA GLU A 350 16.61 10.03 -5.81
C GLU A 350 17.21 10.39 -7.17
N ALA A 351 16.40 10.54 -8.21
CA ALA A 351 16.84 11.03 -9.52
C ALA A 351 17.35 12.49 -9.47
N GLU A 352 16.69 13.35 -8.71
CA GLU A 352 17.16 14.73 -8.47
C GLU A 352 18.51 14.73 -7.76
N LEU A 353 18.68 13.92 -6.71
CA LEU A 353 19.95 13.71 -6.03
C LEU A 353 21.01 13.07 -6.95
N GLY A 354 20.59 12.32 -7.96
CA GLY A 354 21.42 11.81 -9.06
C GLY A 354 21.73 12.82 -10.16
N GLY A 355 21.37 14.11 -9.98
CA GLY A 355 21.70 15.20 -10.88
C GLY A 355 20.73 15.42 -12.04
N TYR A 356 19.46 15.00 -11.92
CA TYR A 356 18.45 15.29 -12.94
C TYR A 356 17.46 16.37 -12.49
N ASP A 357 17.65 17.61 -12.93
CA ASP A 357 16.88 18.78 -12.49
C ASP A 357 15.38 18.76 -12.87
N ARG A 358 14.98 17.98 -13.90
CA ARG A 358 13.57 17.83 -14.31
C ARG A 358 12.87 16.64 -13.63
N ALA A 359 13.42 16.10 -12.55
CA ALA A 359 12.87 14.88 -11.91
C ALA A 359 11.40 15.05 -11.44
N PHE A 360 11.00 16.26 -11.08
CA PHE A 360 9.63 16.60 -10.66
C PHE A 360 8.77 17.20 -11.79
N ALA A 361 9.11 16.98 -13.07
CA ALA A 361 8.30 17.46 -14.19
C ALA A 361 6.91 16.79 -14.29
N PHE A 362 6.74 15.63 -13.68
CA PHE A 362 5.45 14.94 -13.56
C PHE A 362 5.04 14.80 -12.08
N PRO A 363 3.73 14.78 -11.79
CA PRO A 363 3.22 14.69 -10.41
C PRO A 363 3.30 13.28 -9.84
N GLY A 364 3.12 13.17 -8.51
CA GLY A 364 2.74 11.93 -7.86
C GLY A 364 1.29 11.54 -8.16
N PHE A 365 0.95 10.26 -7.98
CA PHE A 365 -0.41 9.76 -8.25
C PHE A 365 -1.47 10.38 -7.33
N VAL A 366 -1.10 10.76 -6.10
CA VAL A 366 -2.05 11.33 -5.14
C VAL A 366 -2.54 12.70 -5.58
N PRO A 367 -1.68 13.72 -5.84
CA PRO A 367 -2.18 15.01 -6.33
C PRO A 367 -2.84 14.91 -7.72
N ALA A 368 -2.41 13.95 -8.56
CA ALA A 368 -2.96 13.79 -9.90
C ALA A 368 -4.36 13.15 -9.93
N TYR A 369 -4.62 12.16 -9.05
CA TYR A 369 -5.79 11.28 -9.20
C TYR A 369 -6.56 11.00 -7.91
N ILE A 370 -5.92 11.02 -6.74
CA ILE A 370 -6.48 10.49 -5.48
C ILE A 370 -6.93 11.59 -4.51
N ARG A 371 -6.36 12.79 -4.58
CA ARG A 371 -6.66 13.89 -3.66
C ARG A 371 -8.16 14.18 -3.47
N PRO A 372 -9.01 14.19 -4.52
CA PRO A 372 -10.45 14.41 -4.34
C PRO A 372 -11.12 13.36 -3.43
N LEU A 373 -10.69 12.10 -3.53
CA LEU A 373 -11.20 11.01 -2.69
C LEU A 373 -10.74 11.18 -1.23
N PHE A 374 -9.50 11.58 -1.02
CA PHE A 374 -8.96 11.87 0.31
C PHE A 374 -9.71 13.03 1.00
N ALA A 375 -10.12 14.04 0.24
CA ALA A 375 -10.94 15.14 0.77
C ALA A 375 -12.30 14.67 1.29
N GLU A 376 -12.82 13.54 0.80
CA GLU A 376 -14.04 12.89 1.28
C GLU A 376 -13.81 11.90 2.43
N GLY A 377 -12.56 11.77 2.90
CA GLY A 377 -12.16 10.72 3.83
C GLY A 377 -12.26 9.32 3.21
N LYS A 378 -12.39 9.23 1.88
CA LYS A 378 -12.44 7.96 1.14
C LYS A 378 -11.02 7.43 0.96
N GLY A 379 -10.81 6.21 1.39
CA GLY A 379 -9.51 5.57 1.34
C GLY A 379 -9.58 4.08 1.66
N PRO A 380 -8.40 3.42 1.71
CA PRO A 380 -8.33 1.96 1.82
C PRO A 380 -8.94 1.45 3.13
N PHE A 381 -9.88 0.53 2.98
CA PHE A 381 -10.52 -0.24 4.03
C PHE A 381 -10.25 -1.71 3.78
N ARG A 382 -9.56 -2.36 4.71
CA ARG A 382 -9.09 -3.74 4.58
C ARG A 382 -9.70 -4.62 5.65
N TRP A 383 -10.04 -5.87 5.28
CA TRP A 383 -10.44 -6.87 6.27
C TRP A 383 -9.87 -8.24 5.96
N VAL A 384 -9.69 -9.03 7.01
CA VAL A 384 -9.06 -10.34 6.98
C VAL A 384 -9.93 -11.31 7.76
N ALA A 385 -10.23 -12.47 7.18
CA ALA A 385 -10.96 -13.55 7.85
C ALA A 385 -9.97 -14.42 8.66
N LEU A 386 -10.01 -14.31 9.99
CA LEU A 386 -9.17 -15.12 10.88
C LEU A 386 -9.53 -16.62 10.86
N SER A 387 -10.72 -16.96 10.38
CA SER A 387 -11.10 -18.33 10.13
C SER A 387 -10.22 -19.04 9.10
N GLY A 388 -9.64 -18.28 8.17
CA GLY A 388 -8.95 -18.82 7.01
C GLY A 388 -9.89 -19.38 5.95
N ASP A 389 -11.21 -19.17 6.08
CA ASP A 389 -12.23 -19.60 5.14
C ASP A 389 -12.49 -18.49 4.09
N PRO A 390 -12.22 -18.73 2.80
CA PRO A 390 -12.56 -17.81 1.72
C PRO A 390 -14.04 -17.42 1.67
N GLU A 391 -14.95 -18.30 2.10
CA GLU A 391 -16.39 -18.01 2.11
C GLU A 391 -16.74 -16.86 3.07
N ASP A 392 -15.99 -16.66 4.15
CA ASP A 392 -16.19 -15.51 5.03
C ASP A 392 -15.90 -14.19 4.30
N ILE A 393 -14.91 -14.15 3.38
CA ILE A 393 -14.70 -12.98 2.52
C ILE A 393 -15.84 -12.82 1.52
N ALA A 394 -16.30 -13.89 0.87
CA ALA A 394 -17.43 -13.81 -0.05
C ALA A 394 -18.72 -13.31 0.63
N LYS A 395 -18.99 -13.72 1.87
CA LYS A 395 -20.12 -13.22 2.68
C LYS A 395 -19.95 -11.73 3.02
N THR A 396 -18.77 -11.32 3.45
CA THR A 396 -18.49 -9.92 3.79
C THR A 396 -18.49 -9.02 2.57
N ASP A 397 -18.03 -9.48 1.40
CA ASP A 397 -18.14 -8.77 0.11
C ASP A 397 -19.61 -8.48 -0.23
N ARG A 398 -20.49 -9.48 -0.11
CA ARG A 398 -21.94 -9.31 -0.31
C ARG A 398 -22.53 -8.31 0.66
N ALA A 399 -22.18 -8.40 1.94
CA ALA A 399 -22.66 -7.47 2.97
C ALA A 399 -22.25 -6.02 2.67
N VAL A 400 -21.01 -5.78 2.22
CA VAL A 400 -20.56 -4.44 1.81
C VAL A 400 -21.31 -3.95 0.58
N ALA A 401 -21.51 -4.80 -0.43
CA ALA A 401 -22.28 -4.44 -1.63
C ALA A 401 -23.76 -4.09 -1.31
N GLU A 402 -24.36 -4.75 -0.32
CA GLU A 402 -25.72 -4.49 0.16
C GLU A 402 -25.81 -3.18 0.98
N LEU A 403 -24.79 -2.86 1.78
CA LEU A 403 -24.74 -1.61 2.54
C LEU A 403 -24.63 -0.38 1.63
N PHE A 404 -23.95 -0.51 0.49
CA PHE A 404 -23.70 0.62 -0.43
C PHE A 404 -24.24 0.35 -1.84
N PRO A 405 -25.58 0.14 -2.01
CA PRO A 405 -26.17 -0.29 -3.28
C PRO A 405 -26.05 0.75 -4.40
N HIS A 406 -25.81 2.01 -4.04
CA HIS A 406 -25.68 3.12 -4.99
C HIS A 406 -24.24 3.31 -5.50
N ASP A 407 -23.22 2.76 -4.80
CA ASP A 407 -21.83 2.82 -5.24
C ASP A 407 -21.54 1.72 -6.29
N ARG A 408 -21.80 2.08 -7.56
CA ARG A 408 -21.59 1.16 -8.69
C ARG A 408 -20.11 0.81 -8.88
N ALA A 409 -19.19 1.71 -8.54
CA ALA A 409 -17.76 1.46 -8.67
C ALA A 409 -17.30 0.41 -7.64
N LEU A 410 -17.73 0.55 -6.39
CA LEU A 410 -17.48 -0.41 -5.33
C LEU A 410 -18.03 -1.80 -5.68
N ARG A 411 -19.28 -1.89 -6.15
CA ARG A 411 -19.89 -3.17 -6.53
C ARG A 411 -19.11 -3.86 -7.64
N ARG A 412 -18.80 -3.12 -8.72
CA ARG A 412 -17.98 -3.64 -9.84
C ARG A 412 -16.62 -4.14 -9.36
N TRP A 413 -16.00 -3.41 -8.43
CA TRP A 413 -14.74 -3.85 -7.83
C TRP A 413 -14.90 -5.17 -7.06
N LEU A 414 -15.92 -5.28 -6.18
CA LEU A 414 -16.14 -6.49 -5.38
C LEU A 414 -16.46 -7.70 -6.25
N ASP A 415 -17.28 -7.54 -7.31
CA ASP A 415 -17.57 -8.59 -8.29
C ASP A 415 -16.27 -9.09 -8.95
N LYS A 416 -15.46 -8.16 -9.51
CA LYS A 416 -14.17 -8.50 -10.14
C LYS A 416 -13.20 -9.15 -9.15
N ALA A 417 -13.10 -8.61 -7.95
CA ALA A 417 -12.20 -9.13 -6.93
C ALA A 417 -12.59 -10.55 -6.48
N GLY A 418 -13.88 -10.83 -6.39
CA GLY A 418 -14.40 -12.16 -6.07
C GLY A 418 -14.04 -13.22 -7.11
N GLU A 419 -13.95 -12.82 -8.38
CA GLU A 419 -13.64 -13.72 -9.49
C GLU A 419 -12.13 -13.91 -9.74
N THR A 420 -11.30 -12.89 -9.46
CA THR A 420 -9.93 -12.85 -9.98
C THR A 420 -8.84 -12.75 -8.93
N VAL A 421 -9.14 -12.25 -7.71
CA VAL A 421 -8.09 -12.03 -6.71
C VAL A 421 -7.73 -13.31 -5.97
N HIS A 422 -6.49 -13.75 -6.17
CA HIS A 422 -5.90 -14.84 -5.42
C HIS A 422 -5.62 -14.42 -3.97
N PHE A 423 -5.99 -15.25 -3.00
CA PHE A 423 -5.69 -15.03 -1.59
C PHE A 423 -4.27 -15.47 -1.26
N GLU A 424 -3.48 -14.57 -0.72
CA GLU A 424 -2.15 -14.83 -0.18
C GLU A 424 -2.25 -14.96 1.35
N GLY A 425 -1.93 -16.12 1.92
CA GLY A 425 -2.03 -16.38 3.36
C GLY A 425 -3.47 -16.45 3.86
N LEU A 426 -3.84 -15.63 4.87
CA LEU A 426 -5.22 -15.51 5.33
C LEU A 426 -6.06 -14.78 4.29
N PRO A 427 -7.28 -15.28 3.99
CA PRO A 427 -8.18 -14.61 3.05
C PRO A 427 -8.47 -13.18 3.48
N ALA A 428 -8.34 -12.25 2.55
CA ALA A 428 -8.49 -10.84 2.82
C ALA A 428 -9.11 -10.09 1.64
N ARG A 429 -9.67 -8.93 1.92
CA ARG A 429 -10.22 -8.01 0.91
C ARG A 429 -9.84 -6.57 1.23
N ILE A 430 -9.79 -5.76 0.21
CA ILE A 430 -9.70 -4.31 0.28
C ILE A 430 -10.81 -3.69 -0.55
N CYS A 431 -11.38 -2.60 -0.05
CA CYS A 431 -12.16 -1.65 -0.84
C CYS A 431 -11.91 -0.22 -0.34
N TRP A 432 -12.47 0.77 -1.02
CA TRP A 432 -12.38 2.15 -0.58
C TRP A 432 -13.72 2.63 -0.04
N LEU A 433 -13.71 3.00 1.24
CA LEU A 433 -14.87 3.56 1.94
C LEU A 433 -14.52 4.92 2.53
N GLY A 434 -15.50 5.81 2.56
CA GLY A 434 -15.37 7.17 3.05
C GLY A 434 -15.67 7.36 4.54
N TYR A 435 -15.62 8.61 4.96
CA TYR A 435 -16.06 9.02 6.29
C TYR A 435 -17.56 8.66 6.46
N GLN A 436 -17.91 8.10 7.62
CA GLN A 436 -19.24 7.55 7.96
C GLN A 436 -19.71 6.34 7.11
N GLU A 437 -18.80 5.66 6.40
CA GLU A 437 -19.10 4.41 5.71
C GLU A 437 -18.43 3.23 6.37
N ARG A 438 -17.17 3.38 6.81
CA ARG A 438 -16.34 2.28 7.36
C ARG A 438 -16.95 1.64 8.60
N HIS A 439 -17.54 2.43 9.50
CA HIS A 439 -18.15 1.91 10.72
C HIS A 439 -19.39 1.05 10.44
N LEU A 440 -20.16 1.36 9.38
CA LEU A 440 -21.30 0.55 8.97
C LEU A 440 -20.86 -0.85 8.55
N ALA A 441 -19.79 -0.95 7.75
CA ALA A 441 -19.22 -2.23 7.36
C ALA A 441 -18.67 -3.00 8.58
N GLY A 442 -17.92 -2.31 9.46
CA GLY A 442 -17.35 -2.93 10.66
C GLY A 442 -18.41 -3.44 11.63
N LEU A 443 -19.49 -2.68 11.86
CA LEU A 443 -20.62 -3.10 12.67
C LEU A 443 -21.35 -4.29 12.06
N LYS A 444 -21.56 -4.27 10.74
CA LYS A 444 -22.17 -5.40 10.02
C LYS A 444 -21.36 -6.68 10.15
N PHE A 445 -20.04 -6.60 9.99
CA PHE A 445 -19.16 -7.76 10.21
C PHE A 445 -19.24 -8.28 11.65
N ASN A 446 -19.30 -7.38 12.64
CA ASN A 446 -19.46 -7.77 14.03
C ASN A 446 -20.80 -8.46 14.32
N GLU A 447 -21.90 -8.01 13.70
CA GLU A 447 -23.21 -8.67 13.76
C GLU A 447 -23.15 -10.08 13.15
N MET A 448 -22.51 -10.22 11.98
CA MET A 448 -22.39 -11.52 11.30
C MET A 448 -21.56 -12.52 12.12
N VAL A 449 -20.50 -12.05 12.80
CA VAL A 449 -19.72 -12.89 13.73
C VAL A 449 -20.60 -13.30 14.93
N ALA A 450 -21.32 -12.34 15.55
CA ALA A 450 -22.21 -12.62 16.68
C ALA A 450 -23.35 -13.61 16.33
N ALA A 451 -23.86 -13.54 15.11
CA ALA A 451 -24.90 -14.44 14.60
C ALA A 451 -24.38 -15.83 14.18
N GLY A 452 -23.05 -16.04 14.17
CA GLY A 452 -22.44 -17.29 13.68
C GLY A 452 -22.54 -17.46 12.15
N GLU A 453 -22.77 -16.38 11.40
CA GLU A 453 -22.78 -16.40 9.94
C GLU A 453 -21.36 -16.54 9.36
N LEU A 454 -20.36 -16.01 10.09
CA LEU A 454 -18.94 -16.14 9.78
C LEU A 454 -18.29 -17.19 10.67
N ALA A 455 -17.33 -17.93 10.14
CA ALA A 455 -16.62 -19.00 10.84
C ALA A 455 -15.59 -18.49 11.87
N GLY A 456 -15.28 -17.19 11.88
CA GLY A 456 -14.38 -16.57 12.83
C GLY A 456 -14.41 -15.04 12.80
N PRO A 457 -13.67 -14.38 13.69
CA PRO A 457 -13.57 -12.93 13.73
C PRO A 457 -12.96 -12.33 12.47
N ILE A 458 -13.30 -11.06 12.22
CA ILE A 458 -12.77 -10.27 11.13
C ILE A 458 -11.82 -9.19 11.70
N VAL A 459 -10.59 -9.18 11.21
CA VAL A 459 -9.64 -8.08 11.46
C VAL A 459 -9.90 -6.98 10.45
N ILE A 460 -10.04 -5.75 10.93
CA ILE A 460 -10.29 -4.58 10.09
C ILE A 460 -9.16 -3.59 10.31
N GLY A 461 -8.50 -3.22 9.23
CA GLY A 461 -7.46 -2.21 9.22
C GLY A 461 -7.53 -1.34 7.98
N ARG A 462 -6.51 -0.52 7.80
CA ARG A 462 -6.35 0.29 6.60
C ARG A 462 -4.89 0.43 6.22
N ASP A 463 -4.65 0.92 5.03
CA ASP A 463 -3.32 1.32 4.63
C ASP A 463 -2.85 2.53 5.45
N HIS A 464 -1.55 2.59 5.73
CA HIS A 464 -0.92 3.76 6.33
C HIS A 464 -0.90 4.98 5.40
N LEU A 465 -1.36 4.83 4.16
CA LEU A 465 -1.51 5.90 3.16
C LEU A 465 -2.83 6.68 3.31
N ASP A 466 -3.64 6.39 4.31
CA ASP A 466 -4.94 7.03 4.49
C ASP A 466 -4.81 8.53 4.79
N ALA A 467 -5.78 9.31 4.34
CA ALA A 467 -5.73 10.77 4.23
C ALA A 467 -5.34 11.52 5.52
N GLY A 468 -5.76 11.01 6.70
CA GLY A 468 -5.49 11.64 8.00
C GLY A 468 -4.26 11.09 8.72
N SER A 469 -3.64 10.04 8.21
CA SER A 469 -2.68 9.22 8.96
C SER A 469 -1.23 9.39 8.54
N VAL A 470 -0.92 10.27 7.62
CA VAL A 470 0.39 10.36 6.98
C VAL A 470 0.86 11.80 6.77
N ALA A 471 2.17 12.00 6.89
CA ALA A 471 2.89 13.16 6.34
C ALA A 471 4.00 12.61 5.45
N SER A 472 3.90 12.84 4.15
CA SER A 472 4.79 12.30 3.12
C SER A 472 4.83 13.26 1.92
N PRO A 473 5.73 14.27 1.93
CA PRO A 473 5.76 15.33 0.93
C PRO A 473 5.99 14.86 -0.51
N TYR A 474 6.55 13.67 -0.68
CA TYR A 474 6.80 13.10 -2.01
C TYR A 474 5.74 12.08 -2.45
N ARG A 475 4.64 11.92 -1.68
CA ARG A 475 3.58 10.96 -2.01
C ARG A 475 2.19 11.44 -1.57
N GLU A 476 1.72 11.06 -0.36
CA GLU A 476 0.32 11.29 0.04
C GLU A 476 0.00 12.75 0.33
N THR A 477 0.97 13.49 0.82
CA THR A 477 0.80 14.93 1.14
C THR A 477 1.53 15.85 0.17
N GLU A 478 1.94 15.34 -0.99
CA GLU A 478 2.51 16.15 -2.07
C GLU A 478 1.51 17.20 -2.52
N ALA A 479 1.95 18.45 -2.61
CA ALA A 479 1.18 19.59 -3.11
C ALA A 479 -0.15 19.81 -2.36
N MET A 480 -0.13 19.82 -1.03
CA MET A 480 -1.27 20.27 -0.23
C MET A 480 -1.59 21.73 -0.56
N ALA A 481 -2.88 22.08 -0.61
CA ALA A 481 -3.33 23.39 -1.04
C ALA A 481 -2.78 24.57 -0.21
N ASP A 482 -2.46 24.31 1.06
CA ASP A 482 -1.88 25.29 2.00
C ASP A 482 -0.37 25.16 2.18
N GLY A 483 0.29 24.21 1.49
CA GLY A 483 1.73 23.94 1.63
C GLY A 483 2.12 23.15 2.89
N SER A 484 1.16 22.52 3.58
CA SER A 484 1.39 21.74 4.81
C SER A 484 1.94 20.32 4.58
N ASP A 485 2.58 20.08 3.43
CA ASP A 485 3.03 18.77 2.97
C ASP A 485 3.86 18.01 4.02
N ALA A 486 4.72 18.69 4.75
CA ALA A 486 5.67 18.12 5.69
C ALA A 486 5.22 18.19 7.17
N ILE A 487 4.01 18.64 7.45
CA ILE A 487 3.51 18.75 8.84
C ILE A 487 3.17 17.36 9.39
N ALA A 488 3.99 16.89 10.33
CA ALA A 488 3.87 15.55 10.89
C ALA A 488 2.93 15.45 12.12
N ASP A 489 2.34 16.55 12.57
CA ASP A 489 1.36 16.55 13.67
C ASP A 489 0.13 15.69 13.33
N TRP A 490 -0.27 15.65 12.07
CA TRP A 490 -1.45 14.93 11.60
C TRP A 490 -1.40 13.42 11.87
N PRO A 491 -0.36 12.65 11.46
CA PRO A 491 -0.27 11.24 11.81
C PRO A 491 -0.11 11.00 13.32
N LEU A 492 0.51 11.90 14.06
CA LEU A 492 0.59 11.81 15.53
C LEU A 492 -0.80 11.94 16.16
N LEU A 493 -1.57 12.96 15.78
CA LEU A 493 -2.94 13.15 16.24
C LEU A 493 -3.85 11.98 15.84
N ASN A 494 -3.67 11.44 14.63
CA ASN A 494 -4.40 10.25 14.19
C ASN A 494 -4.11 9.04 15.07
N ALA A 495 -2.83 8.74 15.39
CA ALA A 495 -2.45 7.64 16.26
C ALA A 495 -3.02 7.81 17.68
N LEU A 496 -2.93 9.03 18.23
CA LEU A 496 -3.46 9.36 19.57
C LEU A 496 -4.98 9.20 19.61
N LEU A 497 -5.69 9.69 18.59
CA LEU A 497 -7.14 9.58 18.50
C LEU A 497 -7.59 8.12 18.36
N ASN A 498 -6.92 7.32 17.53
CA ASN A 498 -7.23 5.90 17.38
C ASN A 498 -6.98 5.12 18.69
N THR A 499 -5.93 5.47 19.44
CA THR A 499 -5.67 4.93 20.78
C THR A 499 -6.82 5.28 21.73
N ALA A 500 -7.23 6.55 21.78
CA ALA A 500 -8.33 7.03 22.62
C ALA A 500 -9.70 6.44 22.20
N SER A 501 -9.87 6.10 20.92
CA SER A 501 -11.10 5.51 20.38
C SER A 501 -11.26 4.01 20.68
N GLY A 502 -10.17 3.33 21.08
CA GLY A 502 -10.20 1.91 21.44
C GLY A 502 -9.81 0.96 20.33
N ALA A 503 -8.99 1.36 19.37
CA ALA A 503 -8.42 0.44 18.37
C ALA A 503 -7.74 -0.77 19.05
N SER A 504 -7.76 -1.93 18.40
CA SER A 504 -7.15 -3.16 18.95
C SER A 504 -5.62 -3.07 19.02
N TRP A 505 -5.00 -2.47 18.01
CA TRP A 505 -3.61 -2.00 18.08
C TRP A 505 -3.37 -0.79 17.20
N VAL A 506 -2.39 0.03 17.59
CA VAL A 506 -2.02 1.28 16.93
C VAL A 506 -0.52 1.30 16.73
N SER A 507 -0.08 1.88 15.62
CA SER A 507 1.33 1.96 15.28
C SER A 507 1.71 3.34 14.72
N LEU A 508 2.95 3.74 14.96
CA LEU A 508 3.56 4.93 14.38
C LEU A 508 4.89 4.57 13.74
N HIS A 509 5.08 4.96 12.49
CA HIS A 509 6.24 4.59 11.68
C HIS A 509 6.88 5.80 11.04
N HIS A 510 8.16 5.65 10.69
CA HIS A 510 8.94 6.62 9.97
C HIS A 510 9.53 5.98 8.70
N GLY A 511 9.53 6.73 7.62
CA GLY A 511 10.23 6.39 6.38
C GLY A 511 9.56 5.36 5.49
N GLY A 512 8.39 4.85 5.86
CA GLY A 512 7.71 3.81 5.08
C GLY A 512 7.33 4.25 3.68
N GLY A 513 7.64 3.40 2.70
CA GLY A 513 7.32 3.56 1.29
C GLY A 513 8.18 4.57 0.53
N VAL A 514 8.72 5.60 1.18
CA VAL A 514 9.48 6.69 0.55
C VAL A 514 10.90 6.86 1.11
N GLY A 515 11.25 6.12 2.16
CA GLY A 515 12.59 6.13 2.77
C GLY A 515 12.71 6.95 4.05
N ILE A 516 13.76 6.67 4.81
CA ILE A 516 14.08 7.32 6.09
C ILE A 516 14.22 8.84 5.88
N GLY A 517 13.62 9.63 6.78
CA GLY A 517 13.61 11.09 6.74
C GLY A 517 12.50 11.70 5.88
N ARG A 518 11.63 10.89 5.23
CA ARG A 518 10.71 11.39 4.20
C ARG A 518 9.24 11.16 4.47
N SER A 519 8.89 10.42 5.52
CA SER A 519 7.49 10.25 5.91
C SER A 519 7.33 9.89 7.38
N LEU A 520 6.18 10.27 7.93
CA LEU A 520 5.65 9.78 9.19
C LEU A 520 4.23 9.32 8.95
N HIS A 521 3.86 8.14 9.47
CA HIS A 521 2.52 7.60 9.23
C HIS A 521 2.05 6.70 10.37
N ALA A 522 0.74 6.68 10.59
CA ALA A 522 0.09 5.92 11.63
C ALA A 522 -0.75 4.78 11.05
N GLY A 523 -0.75 3.64 11.72
CA GLY A 523 -1.61 2.50 11.46
C GLY A 523 -2.60 2.29 12.60
N GLN A 524 -3.80 1.80 12.27
CA GLN A 524 -4.76 1.31 13.24
C GLN A 524 -5.40 0.02 12.76
N VAL A 525 -5.74 -0.85 13.70
CA VAL A 525 -6.45 -2.10 13.46
C VAL A 525 -7.48 -2.32 14.54
N THR A 526 -8.65 -2.81 14.16
CA THR A 526 -9.77 -3.11 15.05
C THR A 526 -10.34 -4.48 14.70
N VAL A 527 -10.85 -5.21 15.70
CA VAL A 527 -11.34 -6.59 15.53
C VAL A 527 -12.85 -6.62 15.73
N ALA A 528 -13.56 -7.19 14.77
CA ALA A 528 -14.96 -7.57 14.87
C ALA A 528 -15.04 -9.01 15.39
N ASP A 529 -15.26 -9.18 16.69
CA ASP A 529 -15.27 -10.48 17.38
C ASP A 529 -16.67 -10.93 17.84
N GLY A 530 -17.70 -10.19 17.44
CA GLY A 530 -19.10 -10.46 17.78
C GLY A 530 -19.55 -9.91 19.13
N THR A 531 -18.66 -9.28 19.92
CA THR A 531 -19.01 -8.77 21.24
C THR A 531 -19.59 -7.34 21.19
N PRO A 532 -20.40 -6.94 22.21
CA PRO A 532 -20.86 -5.55 22.35
C PRO A 532 -19.71 -4.57 22.48
N LEU A 533 -18.62 -4.91 23.19
CA LEU A 533 -17.44 -4.07 23.34
C LEU A 533 -16.76 -3.81 21.99
N ALA A 534 -16.64 -4.86 21.13
CA ALA A 534 -16.12 -4.71 19.79
C ALA A 534 -17.00 -3.77 18.95
N ALA A 535 -18.33 -3.89 19.03
CA ALA A 535 -19.25 -3.00 18.30
C ALA A 535 -19.03 -1.53 18.67
N GLU A 536 -18.88 -1.20 19.97
CA GLU A 536 -18.63 0.18 20.40
C GLU A 536 -17.26 0.70 19.94
N LYS A 537 -16.21 -0.14 19.99
CA LYS A 537 -14.87 0.20 19.49
C LYS A 537 -14.88 0.45 17.97
N LEU A 538 -15.50 -0.46 17.21
CA LEU A 538 -15.65 -0.34 15.75
C LEU A 538 -16.39 0.95 15.36
N ALA A 539 -17.50 1.25 16.03
CA ALA A 539 -18.26 2.47 15.78
C ALA A 539 -17.40 3.74 15.94
N ARG A 540 -16.58 3.82 16.99
CA ARG A 540 -15.73 4.99 17.27
C ARG A 540 -14.52 5.05 16.36
N VAL A 541 -13.72 3.98 16.30
CA VAL A 541 -12.47 3.95 15.54
C VAL A 541 -12.74 4.18 14.05
N LEU A 542 -13.70 3.43 13.48
CA LEU A 542 -13.98 3.50 12.04
C LEU A 542 -14.77 4.75 11.61
N THR A 543 -15.25 5.56 12.57
CA THR A 543 -15.74 6.92 12.32
C THR A 543 -14.61 7.94 12.47
N ASN A 544 -13.88 7.90 13.58
CA ASN A 544 -12.90 8.93 13.92
C ASN A 544 -11.67 8.91 13.00
N ASP A 545 -11.19 7.72 12.67
CA ASP A 545 -10.02 7.54 11.81
C ASP A 545 -10.17 8.21 10.44
N PRO A 546 -11.17 7.91 9.59
CA PRO A 546 -11.37 8.61 8.33
C PRO A 546 -11.79 10.08 8.53
N GLY A 547 -12.42 10.43 9.65
CA GLY A 547 -12.75 11.79 10.01
C GLY A 547 -11.52 12.70 10.13
N THR A 548 -10.37 12.19 10.58
CA THR A 548 -9.12 12.96 10.60
C THR A 548 -8.66 13.35 9.19
N GLY A 549 -8.94 12.54 8.19
CA GLY A 549 -8.66 12.85 6.78
C GLY A 549 -9.50 14.00 6.27
N VAL A 550 -10.81 14.00 6.54
CA VAL A 550 -11.71 15.11 6.18
C VAL A 550 -11.27 16.39 6.90
N MET A 551 -11.10 16.33 8.22
CA MET A 551 -10.67 17.46 9.04
C MET A 551 -9.39 18.11 8.51
N ARG A 552 -8.35 17.31 8.21
CA ARG A 552 -7.09 17.80 7.66
C ARG A 552 -7.26 18.51 6.32
N HIS A 553 -8.12 17.99 5.44
CA HIS A 553 -8.38 18.62 4.14
C HIS A 553 -9.26 19.87 4.27
N VAL A 554 -10.15 19.95 5.28
CA VAL A 554 -10.86 21.19 5.64
C VAL A 554 -9.85 22.26 6.06
N ASP A 555 -8.91 21.92 6.95
CA ASP A 555 -7.87 22.83 7.45
C ASP A 555 -6.99 23.35 6.30
N ALA A 556 -6.62 22.46 5.37
CA ALA A 556 -5.84 22.80 4.18
C ALA A 556 -6.63 23.57 3.11
N GLY A 557 -7.92 23.84 3.31
CA GLY A 557 -8.72 24.71 2.43
C GLY A 557 -9.42 24.02 1.27
N TYR A 558 -9.53 22.69 1.25
CA TYR A 558 -10.23 21.96 0.19
C TYR A 558 -11.75 22.10 0.35
N GLU A 559 -12.43 22.70 -0.66
CA GLU A 559 -13.88 22.94 -0.60
C GLU A 559 -14.68 21.64 -0.48
N ARG A 560 -14.31 20.60 -1.22
CA ARG A 560 -14.99 19.30 -1.12
C ARG A 560 -14.95 18.72 0.31
N ALA A 561 -13.87 18.91 1.04
CA ALA A 561 -13.77 18.47 2.44
C ALA A 561 -14.71 19.28 3.36
N ARG A 562 -14.86 20.58 3.10
CA ARG A 562 -15.81 21.46 3.82
C ARG A 562 -17.24 21.03 3.60
N GLU A 563 -17.61 20.75 2.35
CA GLU A 563 -18.93 20.20 2.01
C GLU A 563 -19.19 18.89 2.77
N VAL A 564 -18.27 17.92 2.70
CA VAL A 564 -18.39 16.62 3.38
C VAL A 564 -18.48 16.79 4.90
N ALA A 565 -17.69 17.69 5.49
CA ALA A 565 -17.78 17.99 6.92
C ALA A 565 -19.17 18.48 7.32
N ARG A 566 -19.78 19.39 6.55
CA ARG A 566 -21.15 19.88 6.77
C ARG A 566 -22.19 18.79 6.54
N GLU A 567 -22.16 18.14 5.37
CA GLU A 567 -23.10 17.08 4.98
C GLU A 567 -23.17 15.95 5.98
N ARG A 568 -22.00 15.57 6.55
CA ARG A 568 -21.86 14.42 7.44
C ARG A 568 -21.66 14.79 8.92
N GLY A 569 -21.85 16.07 9.28
CA GLY A 569 -21.89 16.55 10.64
C GLY A 569 -20.54 16.45 11.39
N LEU A 570 -19.42 16.59 10.69
CA LEU A 570 -18.10 16.66 11.33
C LEU A 570 -17.91 18.05 11.95
N THR A 571 -17.72 18.10 13.27
CA THR A 571 -17.44 19.35 13.97
C THR A 571 -16.01 19.80 13.70
N VAL A 572 -15.86 20.87 12.93
CA VAL A 572 -14.58 21.55 12.71
C VAL A 572 -14.72 22.97 13.27
N PRO A 573 -14.08 23.29 14.43
CA PRO A 573 -14.36 24.54 15.15
C PRO A 573 -14.08 25.83 14.37
N MET A 574 -13.14 25.79 13.42
CA MET A 574 -12.76 26.93 12.58
C MET A 574 -13.53 27.00 11.24
N LEU A 575 -14.39 26.02 10.97
CA LEU A 575 -15.25 26.05 9.79
C LEU A 575 -16.48 26.93 10.09
N GLU A 576 -16.61 28.05 9.37
CA GLU A 576 -17.75 28.94 9.55
C GLU A 576 -19.06 28.21 9.22
N PRO A 577 -20.14 28.44 10.02
CA PRO A 577 -21.46 28.00 9.64
C PRO A 577 -21.86 28.64 8.30
N ASP A 578 -22.65 27.95 7.48
CA ASP A 578 -23.23 28.55 6.28
C ASP A 578 -24.08 29.76 6.69
N ALA A 579 -23.83 30.90 6.02
CA ALA A 579 -24.52 32.18 6.29
C ALA A 579 -26.01 32.14 5.86
#